data_2320a02700567ccd0b5f3f35dce45067
#
_entry.id   2320a02700567ccd0b5f3f35dce45067
#
_cell.length_a   1.000
_cell.length_b   1.000
_cell.length_c   1.000
_cell.angle_alpha   90.00
_cell.angle_beta   90.00
_cell.angle_gamma   90.00
#
_symmetry.space_group_name_H-M   'P 1'
#
loop_
_entity.id
_entity.type
_entity.pdbx_description
1 polymer ?
#
loop_
_entity_poly.entity_id
_entity_poly.type
_entity_poly.pdbx_seq_one_letter_code
_entity_poly.pdbx_strand_id
1 'polypeptide(L)'
;MTRNVRVDDPTAEEATALARALATRFGERVRVFTADGDEPVAESDPAEGDVSGRPDVDAEADAGPTEREERLWDEIEDILEGGPEKYRERQREAGKLFVRDRLDLWFEGLTFEDGKFANFDAWHPNAPGTDDESEGGNGGDGDRLPADGLLTGAATFEGRAVHVAANDYTVKAGSMARHGVEKLLRLQSRALDNGKPVLYLVDSSGGRIDQQTGFFANREGIGRVYYNHSMLSGRVPQICVLYGPCIAGAAYTPVFADFTIMVEGSAMAIASPRMVEMVTGEEITMDELGGPTVHAAESGSADLVADDEREARDLAARLLSYLPDSADADPPRTEGAPPANSPDGIDSVVPEAPRKGYDVRDLIDRIVDADSTLELKPAYGAEIVTAFARLDGRPVGVVANQPAKRAGAIFPDAAEKAAEFVWTCDAYGIPLLYLCDTPGFMAGSGVEKEGILEKGKKMIYAAASATVPKQCVVVRKAYGAGIYAMSGPAYDPESTLALPGGEIAIMGPEAAINAVHARKLAAIDDPDERAREEERLREEYRRDVDVHRMASEVVIDEIVPPSTLRDELVSRFDFYATTEKDLPGKKHGTII
;
A
#
# COMPACT_ATOMS: atom_id res chain seq x y z
N MET A 1 25.50 27.13 -22.26
CA MET A 1 24.06 27.53 -22.38
C MET A 1 23.86 28.90 -21.81
N THR A 2 22.83 29.63 -22.25
CA THR A 2 22.52 30.96 -21.69
C THR A 2 21.20 30.86 -20.95
N ARG A 3 21.17 31.23 -19.67
CA ARG A 3 19.97 31.20 -18.83
C ARG A 3 19.40 32.59 -18.68
N ASN A 4 18.11 32.77 -18.97
CA ASN A 4 17.42 34.03 -18.84
C ASN A 4 16.62 34.04 -17.52
N VAL A 5 16.79 35.11 -16.72
CA VAL A 5 16.09 35.29 -15.45
C VAL A 5 15.34 36.63 -15.51
N ARG A 6 14.08 36.65 -15.11
CA ARG A 6 13.27 37.88 -15.01
C ARG A 6 13.09 38.25 -13.55
N VAL A 7 13.20 39.55 -13.27
CA VAL A 7 13.10 40.12 -11.91
C VAL A 7 12.27 41.41 -11.96
N ASP A 8 11.45 41.60 -10.94
CA ASP A 8 10.65 42.84 -10.83
C ASP A 8 11.52 44.01 -10.41
N ASP A 9 11.61 45.00 -11.29
CA ASP A 9 12.23 46.33 -11.10
C ASP A 9 13.58 46.35 -10.33
N PRO A 10 14.61 45.55 -10.72
CA PRO A 10 15.90 45.57 -10.06
C PRO A 10 16.70 46.81 -10.42
N THR A 11 17.45 47.35 -9.46
CA THR A 11 18.50 48.32 -9.77
C THR A 11 19.58 47.66 -10.63
N ALA A 12 20.34 48.45 -11.40
CA ALA A 12 21.42 47.92 -12.24
C ALA A 12 22.49 47.18 -11.42
N GLU A 13 22.72 47.57 -10.17
CA GLU A 13 23.67 46.93 -9.26
C GLU A 13 23.13 45.56 -8.77
N GLU A 14 21.84 45.49 -8.38
CA GLU A 14 21.18 44.26 -7.98
C GLU A 14 21.09 43.24 -9.13
N ALA A 15 20.74 43.71 -10.33
CA ALA A 15 20.70 42.87 -11.52
C ALA A 15 22.08 42.29 -11.86
N THR A 16 23.14 43.10 -11.75
CA THR A 16 24.51 42.66 -12.00
C THR A 16 24.99 41.65 -10.94
N ALA A 17 24.70 41.91 -9.66
CA ALA A 17 25.03 40.98 -8.57
C ALA A 17 24.32 39.65 -8.72
N LEU A 18 23.03 39.68 -9.10
CA LEU A 18 22.24 38.48 -9.35
C LEU A 18 22.75 37.68 -10.56
N ALA A 19 23.07 38.38 -11.67
CA ALA A 19 23.64 37.72 -12.86
C ALA A 19 24.94 36.99 -12.53
N ARG A 20 25.85 37.63 -11.78
CA ARG A 20 27.12 37.02 -11.34
C ARG A 20 26.90 35.82 -10.41
N ALA A 21 26.06 35.99 -9.40
CA ALA A 21 25.79 34.91 -8.44
C ALA A 21 25.20 33.65 -9.11
N LEU A 22 24.27 33.86 -10.04
CA LEU A 22 23.64 32.75 -10.77
C LEU A 22 24.57 32.15 -11.83
N ALA A 23 25.39 32.96 -12.53
CA ALA A 23 26.36 32.46 -13.48
C ALA A 23 27.41 31.58 -12.79
N THR A 24 27.91 32.01 -11.62
CA THR A 24 28.82 31.22 -10.79
C THR A 24 28.15 29.92 -10.28
N ARG A 25 26.90 30.00 -9.84
CA ARG A 25 26.17 28.86 -9.30
C ARG A 25 25.85 27.76 -10.33
N PHE A 26 25.50 28.16 -11.53
CA PHE A 26 25.05 27.23 -12.59
C PHE A 26 26.12 26.89 -13.62
N GLY A 27 27.28 27.56 -13.60
CA GLY A 27 28.33 27.36 -14.62
C GLY A 27 27.89 27.76 -16.04
N GLU A 28 26.88 28.62 -16.16
CA GLU A 28 26.25 29.03 -17.42
C GLU A 28 26.22 30.57 -17.51
N ARG A 29 26.22 31.10 -18.76
CA ARG A 29 25.96 32.53 -18.97
C ARG A 29 24.54 32.86 -18.47
N VAL A 30 24.39 33.92 -17.66
CA VAL A 30 23.10 34.39 -17.14
C VAL A 30 22.80 35.78 -17.64
N ARG A 31 21.57 35.98 -18.10
CA ARG A 31 21.00 37.27 -18.48
C ARG A 31 19.84 37.60 -17.56
N VAL A 32 19.85 38.78 -16.98
CA VAL A 32 18.78 39.27 -16.12
C VAL A 32 17.98 40.34 -16.91
N PHE A 33 16.67 40.18 -16.91
CA PHE A 33 15.70 41.07 -17.55
C PHE A 33 14.78 41.66 -16.48
N THR A 34 14.23 42.85 -16.73
CA THR A 34 13.06 43.30 -15.97
C THR A 34 11.81 42.53 -16.36
N ALA A 35 10.78 42.55 -15.53
CA ALA A 35 9.54 41.79 -15.77
C ALA A 35 8.92 42.09 -17.15
N ASP A 36 8.95 43.36 -17.55
CA ASP A 36 8.37 43.89 -18.81
C ASP A 36 9.39 44.22 -19.90
N GLY A 37 10.69 43.97 -19.66
CA GLY A 37 11.78 44.33 -20.58
C GLY A 37 12.20 43.21 -21.51
N ASP A 38 12.43 43.53 -22.79
CA ASP A 38 12.92 42.61 -23.80
C ASP A 38 14.46 42.63 -23.98
N GLU A 39 15.13 43.61 -23.38
CA GLU A 39 16.60 43.70 -23.37
C GLU A 39 17.14 43.32 -21.97
N PRO A 40 18.27 42.59 -21.88
CA PRO A 40 18.86 42.25 -20.59
C PRO A 40 19.43 43.52 -19.91
N VAL A 41 19.09 43.73 -18.65
CA VAL A 41 19.62 44.81 -17.81
C VAL A 41 20.96 44.46 -17.18
N ALA A 42 21.29 43.15 -17.13
CA ALA A 42 22.61 42.65 -16.74
C ALA A 42 22.89 41.30 -17.41
N GLU A 43 24.15 41.03 -17.69
CA GLU A 43 24.63 39.77 -18.21
C GLU A 43 25.96 39.42 -17.53
N SER A 44 26.16 38.15 -17.18
CA SER A 44 27.42 37.64 -16.65
C SER A 44 27.79 36.31 -17.25
N ASP A 45 29.06 36.13 -17.58
CA ASP A 45 29.65 34.87 -18.02
C ASP A 45 30.22 34.14 -16.81
N PRO A 46 30.14 32.79 -16.74
CA PRO A 46 30.73 32.04 -15.64
C PRO A 46 32.26 32.26 -15.47
N ALA A 47 32.94 32.72 -16.53
CA ALA A 47 34.36 33.02 -16.51
C ALA A 47 34.72 34.42 -15.95
N GLU A 48 33.76 35.31 -15.74
CA GLU A 48 33.99 36.70 -15.28
C GLU A 48 33.79 36.94 -13.79
N GLY A 49 33.59 35.86 -13.01
CA GLY A 49 33.36 35.94 -11.58
C GLY A 49 34.65 36.17 -10.78
N ASP A 50 35.18 37.43 -10.76
CA ASP A 50 36.17 37.83 -9.76
C ASP A 50 35.51 37.91 -8.37
N VAL A 51 35.66 36.85 -7.59
CA VAL A 51 35.23 36.80 -6.20
C VAL A 51 36.36 37.37 -5.35
N SER A 52 36.49 38.71 -5.33
CA SER A 52 37.42 39.39 -4.42
C SER A 52 37.05 39.07 -2.97
N GLY A 53 37.72 38.10 -2.37
CA GLY A 53 37.51 37.64 -0.99
C GLY A 53 37.54 36.14 -0.78
N ARG A 54 37.65 35.34 -1.83
CA ARG A 54 38.09 33.95 -1.67
C ARG A 54 39.61 33.86 -1.79
N PRO A 55 40.30 33.08 -0.96
CA PRO A 55 41.70 32.73 -1.21
C PRO A 55 41.79 32.17 -2.63
N ASP A 56 42.91 32.48 -3.33
CA ASP A 56 43.22 31.99 -4.70
C ASP A 56 42.97 30.45 -4.78
N VAL A 57 41.85 30.09 -5.39
CA VAL A 57 41.49 28.68 -5.60
C VAL A 57 42.15 28.14 -6.88
N ASP A 58 42.75 29.01 -7.69
CA ASP A 58 43.37 28.65 -8.96
C ASP A 58 44.77 27.98 -8.84
N ALA A 59 45.34 27.91 -7.62
CA ALA A 59 46.62 27.24 -7.41
C ALA A 59 46.54 25.76 -6.98
N GLU A 60 45.33 25.23 -6.67
CA GLU A 60 45.16 23.90 -6.09
C GLU A 60 44.09 23.02 -6.77
N ALA A 61 43.72 23.29 -8.03
CA ALA A 61 42.76 22.44 -8.76
C ALA A 61 43.27 21.02 -9.01
N ASP A 62 44.52 20.70 -8.67
CA ASP A 62 45.17 19.39 -8.71
C ASP A 62 45.57 18.88 -7.31
N ALA A 63 45.25 19.58 -6.23
CA ALA A 63 45.43 19.08 -4.88
C ALA A 63 44.35 18.04 -4.62
N GLY A 64 44.75 16.79 -4.42
CA GLY A 64 43.87 15.72 -3.97
C GLY A 64 43.13 16.11 -2.67
N PRO A 65 42.25 15.24 -2.14
CA PRO A 65 41.51 15.51 -0.92
C PRO A 65 42.45 15.93 0.22
N THR A 66 42.03 16.86 1.06
CA THR A 66 42.77 17.27 2.24
C THR A 66 42.83 16.13 3.27
N GLU A 67 43.83 16.08 4.13
CA GLU A 67 43.88 15.08 5.23
C GLU A 67 42.59 15.04 6.08
N ARG A 68 41.91 16.18 6.18
CA ARG A 68 40.61 16.27 6.87
C ARG A 68 39.49 15.57 6.09
N GLU A 69 39.52 15.69 4.79
CA GLU A 69 38.57 15.05 3.89
C GLU A 69 38.82 13.56 3.77
N GLU A 70 40.11 13.14 3.67
CA GLU A 70 40.50 11.72 3.69
C GLU A 70 39.99 11.04 4.97
N ARG A 71 40.23 11.65 6.13
CA ARG A 71 39.74 11.12 7.42
C ARG A 71 38.21 11.00 7.44
N LEU A 72 37.48 11.96 6.88
CA LEU A 72 36.02 11.88 6.79
C LEU A 72 35.55 10.72 5.90
N TRP A 73 36.27 10.48 4.80
CA TRP A 73 35.98 9.32 3.93
C TRP A 73 36.26 8.00 4.64
N ASP A 74 37.33 7.87 5.38
CA ASP A 74 37.64 6.68 6.18
C ASP A 74 36.54 6.42 7.23
N GLU A 75 36.07 7.48 7.90
CA GLU A 75 34.96 7.40 8.86
C GLU A 75 33.65 6.99 8.18
N ILE A 76 33.37 7.50 6.99
CA ILE A 76 32.20 7.11 6.20
C ILE A 76 32.31 5.64 5.77
N GLU A 77 33.45 5.20 5.25
CA GLU A 77 33.67 3.80 4.87
C GLU A 77 33.46 2.87 6.06
N ASP A 78 33.98 3.23 7.25
CA ASP A 78 33.77 2.45 8.47
C ASP A 78 32.28 2.37 8.85
N ILE A 79 31.52 3.47 8.77
CA ILE A 79 30.06 3.46 8.99
C ILE A 79 29.35 2.54 7.97
N LEU A 80 29.75 2.58 6.72
CA LEU A 80 29.13 1.80 5.65
C LEU A 80 29.33 0.29 5.81
N GLU A 81 30.36 -0.14 6.52
CA GLU A 81 30.55 -1.54 6.88
C GLU A 81 29.44 -2.11 7.78
N GLY A 82 28.67 -1.27 8.46
CA GLY A 82 27.60 -1.69 9.36
C GLY A 82 28.13 -2.28 10.68
N GLY A 83 27.36 -3.19 11.26
CA GLY A 83 27.75 -3.86 12.51
C GLY A 83 28.87 -4.89 12.35
N PRO A 84 29.22 -5.60 13.44
CA PRO A 84 30.32 -6.58 13.44
C PRO A 84 30.19 -7.65 12.34
N GLU A 85 31.30 -7.97 11.65
CA GLU A 85 31.37 -8.92 10.53
C GLU A 85 30.69 -10.26 10.82
N LYS A 86 30.84 -10.80 12.03
CA LYS A 86 30.18 -12.05 12.44
C LYS A 86 28.66 -12.05 12.30
N TYR A 87 28.02 -10.86 12.33
CA TYR A 87 26.57 -10.73 12.12
C TYR A 87 26.23 -10.64 10.64
N ARG A 88 27.09 -10.04 9.81
CA ARG A 88 26.96 -10.08 8.34
C ARG A 88 27.11 -11.51 7.82
N GLU A 89 28.07 -12.27 8.34
CA GLU A 89 28.24 -13.70 8.00
C GLU A 89 26.98 -14.50 8.36
N ARG A 90 26.41 -14.30 9.54
CA ARG A 90 25.17 -14.97 9.97
C ARG A 90 23.97 -14.63 9.06
N GLN A 91 23.84 -13.38 8.61
CA GLN A 91 22.79 -13.01 7.64
C GLN A 91 22.99 -13.74 6.31
N ARG A 92 24.22 -13.77 5.81
CA ARG A 92 24.58 -14.49 4.58
C ARG A 92 24.31 -15.99 4.69
N GLU A 93 24.65 -16.61 5.82
CA GLU A 93 24.31 -18.02 6.10
C GLU A 93 22.79 -18.28 6.16
N ALA A 94 22.02 -17.30 6.62
CA ALA A 94 20.56 -17.35 6.63
C ALA A 94 19.92 -17.00 5.26
N GLY A 95 20.71 -16.75 4.21
CA GLY A 95 20.23 -16.39 2.88
C GLY A 95 19.70 -14.96 2.77
N LYS A 96 20.01 -14.10 3.75
CA LYS A 96 19.54 -12.69 3.81
C LYS A 96 20.62 -11.74 3.28
N LEU A 97 20.19 -10.69 2.61
CA LEU A 97 21.08 -9.61 2.20
C LEU A 97 21.47 -8.73 3.41
N PHE A 98 22.69 -8.23 3.38
CA PHE A 98 23.07 -7.10 4.23
C PHE A 98 22.25 -5.86 3.81
N VAL A 99 21.95 -4.98 4.76
CA VAL A 99 21.04 -3.85 4.49
C VAL A 99 21.48 -2.98 3.31
N ARG A 100 22.79 -2.75 3.12
CA ARG A 100 23.27 -1.93 2.00
C ARG A 100 23.20 -2.66 0.68
N ASP A 101 23.50 -3.96 0.65
CA ASP A 101 23.30 -4.81 -0.54
C ASP A 101 21.82 -4.86 -0.93
N ARG A 102 20.92 -4.84 0.09
CA ARG A 102 19.47 -4.71 -0.12
C ARG A 102 19.09 -3.36 -0.73
N LEU A 103 19.64 -2.26 -0.21
CA LEU A 103 19.40 -0.93 -0.78
C LEU A 103 19.91 -0.83 -2.22
N ASP A 104 21.04 -1.44 -2.54
CA ASP A 104 21.57 -1.49 -3.91
C ASP A 104 20.67 -2.32 -4.84
N LEU A 105 20.12 -3.44 -4.35
CA LEU A 105 19.13 -4.23 -5.10
C LEU A 105 17.87 -3.41 -5.42
N TRP A 106 17.42 -2.56 -4.47
CA TRP A 106 16.18 -1.82 -4.60
C TRP A 106 16.33 -0.53 -5.43
N PHE A 107 17.41 0.22 -5.24
CA PHE A 107 17.49 1.64 -5.62
C PHE A 107 18.75 2.02 -6.40
N GLU A 108 19.65 1.10 -6.70
CA GLU A 108 21.00 1.45 -7.16
C GLU A 108 21.71 2.43 -6.18
N GLY A 109 21.43 2.28 -4.88
CA GLY A 109 21.86 3.14 -3.80
C GLY A 109 20.85 4.24 -3.41
N LEU A 110 21.09 4.88 -2.27
CA LEU A 110 20.28 6.02 -1.84
C LEU A 110 20.71 7.30 -2.55
N THR A 111 19.74 8.12 -2.95
CA THR A 111 20.00 9.48 -3.47
C THR A 111 20.71 10.33 -2.41
N PHE A 112 20.30 10.19 -1.15
CA PHE A 112 21.00 10.70 0.03
C PHE A 112 20.60 9.89 1.27
N GLU A 113 21.51 9.80 2.24
CA GLU A 113 21.30 9.17 3.53
C GLU A 113 21.38 10.21 4.64
N ASP A 114 20.33 10.29 5.46
CA ASP A 114 20.26 11.19 6.62
C ASP A 114 20.70 10.49 7.89
N GLY A 115 21.54 11.16 8.68
CA GLY A 115 21.93 10.70 10.03
C GLY A 115 22.80 9.45 10.05
N LYS A 116 23.64 9.23 9.04
CA LYS A 116 24.61 8.11 9.04
C LYS A 116 25.60 8.16 10.22
N PHE A 117 25.90 9.33 10.76
CA PHE A 117 26.73 9.54 11.95
C PHE A 117 25.96 9.45 13.28
N ALA A 118 24.71 8.99 13.28
CA ALA A 118 23.96 8.81 14.52
C ALA A 118 24.68 7.81 15.44
N ASN A 119 24.85 8.16 16.72
CA ASN A 119 25.63 7.41 17.73
C ASN A 119 27.15 7.30 17.47
N PHE A 120 27.71 8.03 16.52
CA PHE A 120 29.13 7.96 16.18
C PHE A 120 30.02 8.15 17.41
N ASP A 121 29.70 9.12 18.27
CA ASP A 121 30.40 9.43 19.53
C ASP A 121 30.35 8.31 20.59
N ALA A 122 29.44 7.38 20.46
CA ALA A 122 29.27 6.29 21.41
C ALA A 122 30.12 5.04 21.09
N TRP A 123 30.63 4.92 19.85
CA TRP A 123 31.29 3.68 19.42
C TRP A 123 32.56 3.88 18.56
N HIS A 124 32.73 5.02 17.90
CA HIS A 124 33.83 5.22 16.97
C HIS A 124 35.09 5.72 17.69
N PRO A 125 36.28 5.15 17.41
CA PRO A 125 37.51 5.52 18.09
C PRO A 125 37.93 6.98 17.89
N ASN A 126 37.57 7.59 16.76
CA ASN A 126 37.90 8.99 16.45
C ASN A 126 36.86 10.00 16.96
N ALA A 127 35.87 9.56 17.75
CA ALA A 127 34.84 10.47 18.26
C ALA A 127 35.41 11.46 19.29
N PRO A 128 34.92 12.72 19.35
CA PRO A 128 35.35 13.69 20.34
C PRO A 128 35.06 13.20 21.75
N GLY A 129 36.11 13.15 22.61
CA GLY A 129 35.99 12.74 24.01
C GLY A 129 36.38 11.31 24.31
N THR A 130 36.84 10.54 23.33
CA THR A 130 37.37 9.17 23.53
C THR A 130 38.83 9.14 23.95
N ASP A 131 39.50 10.29 24.07
CA ASP A 131 40.93 10.42 24.45
C ASP A 131 41.23 10.15 25.94
N ASP A 132 40.21 9.86 26.76
CA ASP A 132 40.40 9.61 28.18
C ASP A 132 40.62 8.10 28.40
N GLU A 133 41.84 7.73 28.71
CA GLU A 133 42.24 6.39 29.21
C GLU A 133 41.55 6.02 30.54
N SER A 134 40.31 6.46 30.79
CA SER A 134 39.55 6.07 31.95
C SER A 134 39.06 4.64 31.80
N GLU A 135 39.65 3.79 32.59
CA GLU A 135 39.34 2.41 32.86
C GLU A 135 37.84 2.10 32.74
N GLY A 136 37.41 1.34 31.70
CA GLY A 136 36.12 0.71 31.69
C GLY A 136 35.27 0.81 30.44
N GLY A 137 35.73 1.42 29.38
CA GLY A 137 35.10 1.28 28.07
C GLY A 137 35.36 -0.13 27.52
N ASN A 138 34.43 -1.02 27.70
CA ASN A 138 34.46 -2.36 27.10
C ASN A 138 34.23 -2.23 25.59
N GLY A 139 35.19 -1.61 24.89
CA GLY A 139 35.23 -1.50 23.41
C GLY A 139 35.41 -2.87 22.78
N GLY A 140 34.56 -3.81 23.15
CA GLY A 140 34.43 -5.09 22.45
C GLY A 140 33.66 -4.86 21.14
N ASP A 141 34.01 -5.63 20.14
CA ASP A 141 33.35 -5.73 18.82
C ASP A 141 31.80 -5.78 18.85
N GLY A 142 31.16 -5.80 20.03
CA GLY A 142 29.73 -5.82 20.27
C GLY A 142 29.04 -4.44 20.44
N ASP A 143 29.79 -3.35 20.55
CA ASP A 143 29.24 -2.01 20.82
C ASP A 143 29.25 -1.07 19.59
N ARG A 144 29.59 -1.60 18.42
CA ARG A 144 29.56 -0.88 17.17
C ARG A 144 28.11 -0.59 16.74
N LEU A 145 27.73 0.71 16.64
CA LEU A 145 26.35 1.18 16.44
C LEU A 145 26.22 2.16 15.25
N PRO A 146 26.76 1.87 14.06
CA PRO A 146 26.70 2.79 12.93
C PRO A 146 25.25 3.09 12.55
N ALA A 147 24.98 4.35 12.25
CA ALA A 147 23.64 4.87 11.91
C ALA A 147 22.54 4.52 12.94
N ASP A 148 22.91 4.13 14.17
CA ASP A 148 22.00 3.61 15.21
C ASP A 148 21.17 2.38 14.76
N GLY A 149 21.63 1.63 13.75
CA GLY A 149 20.96 0.44 13.22
C GLY A 149 19.73 0.72 12.37
N LEU A 150 19.53 1.98 11.96
CA LEU A 150 18.45 2.37 11.03
C LEU A 150 19.00 3.33 9.98
N LEU A 151 18.91 2.95 8.72
CA LEU A 151 19.22 3.81 7.59
C LEU A 151 17.96 4.56 7.17
N THR A 152 18.06 5.86 7.00
CA THR A 152 16.94 6.71 6.52
C THR A 152 17.43 7.65 5.44
N GLY A 153 16.59 7.90 4.43
CA GLY A 153 16.96 8.76 3.33
C GLY A 153 15.89 8.84 2.26
N ALA A 154 16.33 9.19 1.06
CA ALA A 154 15.50 9.16 -0.13
C ALA A 154 16.19 8.38 -1.25
N ALA A 155 15.39 7.81 -2.12
CA ALA A 155 15.86 7.06 -3.27
C ALA A 155 14.94 7.30 -4.48
N THR A 156 15.39 6.84 -5.63
CA THR A 156 14.54 6.70 -6.82
C THR A 156 14.18 5.23 -6.96
N PHE A 157 12.89 4.93 -6.93
CA PHE A 157 12.34 3.59 -7.10
C PHE A 157 11.39 3.56 -8.30
N GLU A 158 11.72 2.76 -9.32
CA GLU A 158 10.97 2.71 -10.57
C GLU A 158 10.72 4.11 -11.19
N GLY A 159 11.76 4.95 -11.17
CA GLY A 159 11.70 6.32 -11.68
C GLY A 159 10.98 7.34 -10.80
N ARG A 160 10.53 6.94 -9.60
CA ARG A 160 9.79 7.80 -8.65
C ARG A 160 10.59 8.06 -7.39
N ALA A 161 10.54 9.29 -6.91
CA ALA A 161 11.17 9.65 -5.64
C ALA A 161 10.38 9.06 -4.47
N VAL A 162 11.08 8.36 -3.57
CA VAL A 162 10.50 7.73 -2.38
C VAL A 162 11.34 8.02 -1.14
N HIS A 163 10.72 8.03 0.03
CA HIS A 163 11.40 7.97 1.31
C HIS A 163 11.68 6.50 1.69
N VAL A 164 12.83 6.26 2.30
CA VAL A 164 13.26 4.90 2.67
C VAL A 164 13.71 4.88 4.12
N ALA A 165 13.21 3.89 4.87
CA ALA A 165 13.70 3.52 6.20
C ALA A 165 14.05 2.03 6.19
N ALA A 166 15.31 1.66 6.47
CA ALA A 166 15.79 0.29 6.42
C ALA A 166 16.57 -0.09 7.69
N ASN A 167 16.19 -1.18 8.34
CA ASN A 167 16.90 -1.66 9.52
C ASN A 167 18.19 -2.41 9.14
N ASP A 168 19.28 -2.09 9.83
CA ASP A 168 20.50 -2.88 9.80
C ASP A 168 20.49 -3.93 10.92
N TYR A 169 20.15 -5.16 10.58
CA TYR A 169 20.09 -6.26 11.54
C TYR A 169 21.47 -6.59 12.15
N THR A 170 22.57 -6.19 11.51
CA THR A 170 23.94 -6.39 12.05
C THR A 170 24.22 -5.50 13.25
N VAL A 171 23.43 -4.42 13.44
CA VAL A 171 23.53 -3.48 14.56
C VAL A 171 22.45 -3.79 15.59
N LYS A 172 22.85 -4.50 16.68
CA LYS A 172 21.93 -4.87 17.78
C LYS A 172 20.62 -5.51 17.28
N ALA A 173 20.73 -6.37 16.26
CA ALA A 173 19.59 -7.04 15.61
C ALA A 173 18.51 -6.04 15.09
N GLY A 174 18.92 -4.93 14.50
CA GLY A 174 18.03 -3.91 13.96
C GLY A 174 17.12 -3.23 14.98
N SER A 175 17.42 -3.38 16.28
CA SER A 175 16.57 -2.86 17.35
C SER A 175 16.57 -1.33 17.39
N MET A 176 15.39 -0.77 17.64
CA MET A 176 15.18 0.67 17.71
C MET A 176 15.66 1.26 19.03
N ALA A 177 16.30 2.43 18.95
CA ALA A 177 16.69 3.26 20.07
C ALA A 177 16.43 4.74 19.77
N ARG A 178 16.88 5.64 20.64
CA ARG A 178 16.55 7.06 20.58
C ARG A 178 16.84 7.70 19.22
N HIS A 179 18.07 7.55 18.70
CA HIS A 179 18.47 8.23 17.48
C HIS A 179 17.81 7.62 16.22
N GLY A 180 17.63 6.30 16.20
CA GLY A 180 16.87 5.62 15.16
C GLY A 180 15.43 6.11 15.11
N VAL A 181 14.75 6.22 16.25
CA VAL A 181 13.39 6.76 16.35
C VAL A 181 13.34 8.21 15.88
N GLU A 182 14.29 9.06 16.30
CA GLU A 182 14.35 10.47 15.85
C GLU A 182 14.52 10.59 14.33
N LYS A 183 15.38 9.77 13.73
CA LYS A 183 15.55 9.70 12.27
C LYS A 183 14.26 9.31 11.56
N LEU A 184 13.56 8.30 12.07
CA LEU A 184 12.29 7.82 11.53
C LEU A 184 11.21 8.91 11.60
N LEU A 185 11.10 9.63 12.72
CA LEU A 185 10.16 10.74 12.87
C LEU A 185 10.41 11.86 11.86
N ARG A 186 11.69 12.21 11.63
CA ARG A 186 12.06 13.21 10.62
C ARG A 186 11.68 12.77 9.22
N LEU A 187 11.93 11.50 8.87
CA LEU A 187 11.54 10.93 7.59
C LEU A 187 10.03 10.99 7.38
N GLN A 188 9.25 10.52 8.37
CA GLN A 188 7.79 10.53 8.30
C GLN A 188 7.21 11.94 8.14
N SER A 189 7.75 12.92 8.88
CA SER A 189 7.32 14.32 8.75
C SER A 189 7.62 14.87 7.36
N ARG A 190 8.81 14.60 6.82
CA ARG A 190 9.19 15.03 5.46
C ARG A 190 8.33 14.36 4.38
N ALA A 191 8.00 13.08 4.55
CA ALA A 191 7.12 12.36 3.63
C ALA A 191 5.73 12.99 3.57
N LEU A 192 5.19 13.39 4.73
CA LEU A 192 3.92 14.10 4.79
C LEU A 192 4.00 15.48 4.14
N ASP A 193 5.08 16.22 4.40
CA ASP A 193 5.26 17.60 3.91
C ASP A 193 5.47 17.66 2.39
N ASN A 194 6.17 16.69 1.80
CA ASN A 194 6.48 16.69 0.37
C ASN A 194 5.63 15.73 -0.47
N GLY A 195 4.70 14.97 0.15
CA GLY A 195 3.76 14.12 -0.55
C GLY A 195 4.44 13.00 -1.35
N LYS A 196 5.39 12.27 -0.74
CA LYS A 196 6.10 11.17 -1.39
C LYS A 196 5.92 9.85 -0.64
N PRO A 197 5.81 8.72 -1.36
CA PRO A 197 5.65 7.40 -0.75
C PRO A 197 6.78 7.05 0.21
N VAL A 198 6.46 6.20 1.20
CA VAL A 198 7.43 5.69 2.17
C VAL A 198 7.57 4.19 2.01
N LEU A 199 8.81 3.72 1.89
CA LEU A 199 9.18 2.31 1.90
C LEU A 199 9.87 1.98 3.23
N TYR A 200 9.27 1.07 4.00
CA TYR A 200 9.84 0.54 5.24
C TYR A 200 10.39 -0.86 4.97
N LEU A 201 11.72 -1.01 5.01
CA LEU A 201 12.43 -2.28 4.83
C LEU A 201 12.83 -2.81 6.22
N VAL A 202 11.97 -3.63 6.81
CA VAL A 202 12.02 -3.94 8.24
C VAL A 202 12.68 -5.28 8.53
N ASP A 203 13.66 -5.24 9.43
CA ASP A 203 14.32 -6.40 10.02
C ASP A 203 14.76 -6.01 11.44
N SER A 204 13.86 -6.18 12.44
CA SER A 204 14.04 -5.56 13.76
C SER A 204 13.56 -6.45 14.90
N SER A 205 14.42 -6.69 15.86
CA SER A 205 14.08 -7.40 17.10
C SER A 205 13.25 -6.57 18.11
N GLY A 206 12.85 -5.35 17.76
CA GLY A 206 12.06 -4.47 18.64
C GLY A 206 12.85 -3.31 19.23
N GLY A 207 12.51 -2.87 20.44
CA GLY A 207 13.17 -1.74 21.11
C GLY A 207 14.32 -2.14 22.04
N ARG A 208 15.35 -1.31 22.14
CA ARG A 208 16.46 -1.49 23.12
C ARG A 208 15.98 -1.16 24.53
N ILE A 209 15.81 -2.18 25.37
CA ILE A 209 15.25 -2.04 26.73
C ILE A 209 16.17 -1.20 27.63
N ASP A 210 17.48 -1.31 27.48
CA ASP A 210 18.49 -0.54 28.20
C ASP A 210 18.44 0.97 27.92
N GLN A 211 17.87 1.37 26.78
CA GLN A 211 17.71 2.77 26.37
C GLN A 211 16.25 3.27 26.43
N GLN A 212 15.32 2.50 27.01
CA GLN A 212 13.89 2.78 26.98
C GLN A 212 13.50 4.20 27.44
N THR A 213 14.20 4.75 28.43
CA THR A 213 13.93 6.09 28.97
C THR A 213 14.06 7.18 27.88
N GLY A 214 14.96 6.99 26.90
CA GLY A 214 15.24 7.98 25.86
C GLY A 214 14.17 8.03 24.75
N PHE A 215 13.47 6.94 24.49
CA PHE A 215 12.58 6.87 23.32
C PHE A 215 11.17 6.29 23.59
N PHE A 216 10.96 5.47 24.64
CA PHE A 216 9.68 4.78 24.81
C PHE A 216 8.54 5.73 25.19
N ALA A 217 8.70 6.45 26.31
CA ALA A 217 7.64 7.34 26.83
C ALA A 217 7.84 8.81 26.50
N ASN A 218 8.86 9.14 25.69
CA ASN A 218 9.17 10.51 25.32
C ASN A 218 8.12 11.05 24.33
N ARG A 219 7.86 12.35 24.37
CA ARG A 219 7.00 13.05 23.43
C ARG A 219 7.41 12.83 21.97
N GLU A 220 8.71 12.80 21.70
CA GLU A 220 9.33 12.49 20.41
C GLU A 220 9.89 11.04 20.41
N GLY A 221 9.14 10.11 21.00
CA GLY A 221 9.48 8.70 21.09
C GLY A 221 8.67 7.82 20.13
N ILE A 222 8.71 6.50 20.38
CA ILE A 222 8.05 5.51 19.50
C ILE A 222 6.53 5.73 19.36
N GLY A 223 5.87 6.24 20.38
CA GLY A 223 4.46 6.60 20.31
C GLY A 223 4.18 7.69 19.27
N ARG A 224 5.15 8.59 19.02
CA ARG A 224 5.03 9.59 17.95
C ARG A 224 5.19 8.98 16.56
N VAL A 225 5.94 7.89 16.43
CA VAL A 225 6.02 7.12 15.17
C VAL A 225 4.64 6.59 14.79
N TYR A 226 3.90 6.01 15.75
CA TYR A 226 2.52 5.52 15.52
C TYR A 226 1.55 6.66 15.18
N TYR A 227 1.67 7.78 15.89
CA TYR A 227 0.90 8.98 15.56
C TYR A 227 1.17 9.43 14.11
N ASN A 228 2.44 9.46 13.69
CA ASN A 228 2.80 9.87 12.34
C ASN A 228 2.31 8.87 11.29
N HIS A 229 2.40 7.56 11.53
CA HIS A 229 1.77 6.56 10.65
C HIS A 229 0.28 6.84 10.43
N SER A 230 -0.43 7.17 11.51
CA SER A 230 -1.86 7.51 11.43
C SER A 230 -2.12 8.80 10.64
N MET A 231 -1.19 9.76 10.65
CA MET A 231 -1.30 10.99 9.87
C MET A 231 -0.93 10.79 8.40
N LEU A 232 -0.03 9.86 8.11
CA LEU A 232 0.39 9.49 6.75
C LEU A 232 -0.67 8.63 6.05
N SER A 233 -1.40 7.80 6.79
CA SER A 233 -2.42 6.89 6.26
C SER A 233 -3.46 7.64 5.42
N GLY A 234 -3.65 7.19 4.19
CA GLY A 234 -4.51 7.83 3.20
C GLY A 234 -4.01 9.20 2.70
N ARG A 235 -2.77 9.59 3.01
CA ARG A 235 -2.13 10.82 2.48
C ARG A 235 -0.97 10.53 1.56
N VAL A 236 -0.11 9.61 1.95
CA VAL A 236 1.00 9.12 1.12
C VAL A 236 1.09 7.60 1.24
N PRO A 237 1.32 6.87 0.16
CA PRO A 237 1.45 5.43 0.21
C PRO A 237 2.57 4.98 1.14
N GLN A 238 2.25 4.05 2.03
CA GLN A 238 3.17 3.42 2.95
C GLN A 238 3.26 1.93 2.63
N ILE A 239 4.42 1.46 2.16
CA ILE A 239 4.66 0.05 1.84
C ILE A 239 5.71 -0.48 2.81
N CYS A 240 5.37 -1.53 3.55
CA CYS A 240 6.27 -2.20 4.48
C CYS A 240 6.66 -3.58 3.96
N VAL A 241 7.95 -3.90 3.99
CA VAL A 241 8.47 -5.22 3.63
C VAL A 241 9.22 -5.80 4.82
N LEU A 242 8.86 -7.01 5.23
CA LEU A 242 9.48 -7.72 6.34
C LEU A 242 10.47 -8.76 5.83
N TYR A 243 11.72 -8.65 6.28
CA TYR A 243 12.81 -9.57 5.91
C TYR A 243 13.24 -10.50 7.04
N GLY A 244 12.72 -10.29 8.24
CA GLY A 244 13.09 -11.07 9.40
C GLY A 244 12.11 -10.83 10.55
N PRO A 245 12.54 -11.01 11.82
CA PRO A 245 11.66 -10.77 12.94
C PRO A 245 11.29 -9.30 13.03
N CYS A 246 10.01 -9.06 13.35
CA CYS A 246 9.45 -7.75 13.62
C CYS A 246 8.60 -7.87 14.89
N ILE A 247 9.17 -7.53 16.06
CA ILE A 247 8.60 -7.91 17.35
C ILE A 247 8.24 -6.69 18.18
N ALA A 248 7.21 -6.82 18.97
CA ALA A 248 6.74 -5.82 19.93
C ALA A 248 6.38 -4.48 19.24
N GLY A 249 7.01 -3.38 19.68
CA GLY A 249 6.74 -2.06 19.10
C GLY A 249 7.05 -1.95 17.61
N ALA A 250 8.04 -2.68 17.09
CA ALA A 250 8.35 -2.69 15.67
C ALA A 250 7.22 -3.31 14.82
N ALA A 251 6.50 -4.30 15.37
CA ALA A 251 5.41 -4.99 14.67
C ALA A 251 4.21 -4.07 14.32
N TYR A 252 4.15 -2.89 14.90
CA TYR A 252 3.12 -1.92 14.53
C TYR A 252 3.42 -1.19 13.20
N THR A 253 4.68 -1.05 12.80
CA THR A 253 5.02 -0.42 11.51
C THR A 253 4.36 -1.13 10.32
N PRO A 254 4.45 -2.47 10.14
CA PRO A 254 3.73 -3.15 9.07
C PRO A 254 2.21 -2.99 9.15
N VAL A 255 1.60 -3.12 10.34
CA VAL A 255 0.14 -3.04 10.45
C VAL A 255 -0.43 -1.63 10.32
N PHE A 256 0.40 -0.59 10.44
CA PHE A 256 0.01 0.79 10.12
C PHE A 256 0.27 1.17 8.66
N ALA A 257 1.14 0.43 7.96
CA ALA A 257 1.37 0.66 6.53
C ALA A 257 0.10 0.31 5.73
N ASP A 258 -0.05 0.94 4.56
CA ASP A 258 -1.18 0.63 3.67
C ASP A 258 -1.05 -0.77 3.06
N PHE A 259 0.20 -1.26 2.91
CA PHE A 259 0.51 -2.57 2.36
C PHE A 259 1.69 -3.22 3.08
N THR A 260 1.52 -4.50 3.40
CA THR A 260 2.56 -5.32 4.05
C THR A 260 2.92 -6.51 3.18
N ILE A 261 4.20 -6.61 2.82
CA ILE A 261 4.80 -7.76 2.12
C ILE A 261 5.66 -8.53 3.12
N MET A 262 5.41 -9.80 3.30
CA MET A 262 6.25 -10.66 4.13
C MET A 262 7.11 -11.57 3.25
N VAL A 263 8.42 -11.56 3.47
CA VAL A 263 9.33 -12.53 2.83
C VAL A 263 9.30 -13.84 3.61
N GLU A 264 9.36 -14.97 2.94
CA GLU A 264 9.44 -16.28 3.59
C GLU A 264 10.54 -16.34 4.65
N GLY A 265 10.22 -16.85 5.84
CA GLY A 265 11.10 -16.85 7.00
C GLY A 265 11.09 -15.55 7.81
N SER A 266 10.36 -14.52 7.38
CA SER A 266 10.07 -13.37 8.23
C SER A 266 8.95 -13.67 9.22
N ALA A 267 8.79 -12.83 10.24
CA ALA A 267 7.68 -12.97 11.17
C ALA A 267 7.39 -11.66 11.90
N MET A 268 6.13 -11.41 12.25
CA MET A 268 5.75 -10.31 13.14
C MET A 268 4.87 -10.80 14.27
N ALA A 269 5.12 -10.30 15.48
CA ALA A 269 4.33 -10.65 16.65
C ALA A 269 4.44 -9.58 17.74
N ILE A 270 3.42 -9.50 18.59
CA ILE A 270 3.40 -8.56 19.73
C ILE A 270 4.45 -8.92 20.79
N ALA A 271 4.88 -10.18 20.86
CA ALA A 271 5.88 -10.67 21.80
C ALA A 271 6.69 -11.80 21.16
N SER A 272 7.92 -12.03 21.67
CA SER A 272 8.72 -13.18 21.23
C SER A 272 8.18 -14.50 21.81
N PRO A 273 8.48 -15.66 21.19
CA PRO A 273 8.08 -16.98 21.72
C PRO A 273 8.45 -17.18 23.19
N ARG A 274 9.66 -16.74 23.60
CA ARG A 274 10.09 -16.79 25.00
C ARG A 274 9.18 -15.98 25.94
N MET A 275 8.69 -14.83 25.48
CA MET A 275 7.76 -14.02 26.29
C MET A 275 6.37 -14.66 26.35
N VAL A 276 5.92 -15.28 25.27
CA VAL A 276 4.67 -16.05 25.23
C VAL A 276 4.75 -17.21 26.22
N GLU A 277 5.81 -18.03 26.17
CA GLU A 277 6.05 -19.11 27.11
C GLU A 277 6.03 -18.63 28.58
N MET A 278 6.72 -17.51 28.86
CA MET A 278 6.79 -16.96 30.21
C MET A 278 5.42 -16.46 30.72
N VAL A 279 4.55 -15.93 29.86
CA VAL A 279 3.25 -15.35 30.25
C VAL A 279 2.11 -16.38 30.24
N THR A 280 2.09 -17.26 29.25
CA THR A 280 0.99 -18.21 29.00
C THR A 280 1.35 -19.66 29.26
N GLY A 281 2.66 -20.00 29.31
CA GLY A 281 3.16 -21.36 29.38
C GLY A 281 3.12 -22.10 28.03
N GLU A 282 2.83 -21.40 26.94
CA GLU A 282 2.75 -21.98 25.60
C GLU A 282 4.15 -22.03 24.96
N GLU A 283 4.58 -23.22 24.55
CA GLU A 283 5.78 -23.42 23.74
C GLU A 283 5.41 -23.31 22.27
N ILE A 284 5.91 -22.30 21.57
CA ILE A 284 5.60 -22.00 20.18
C ILE A 284 6.84 -21.48 19.45
N THR A 285 6.96 -21.79 18.17
CA THR A 285 8.01 -21.21 17.32
C THR A 285 7.62 -19.82 16.83
N MET A 286 8.60 -19.04 16.33
CA MET A 286 8.33 -17.71 15.78
C MET A 286 7.46 -17.76 14.52
N ASP A 287 7.65 -18.77 13.69
CA ASP A 287 6.86 -18.99 12.47
C ASP A 287 5.40 -19.36 12.79
N GLU A 288 5.19 -20.28 13.74
CA GLU A 288 3.82 -20.64 14.20
C GLU A 288 3.11 -19.47 14.89
N LEU A 289 3.86 -18.57 15.57
CA LEU A 289 3.29 -17.43 16.28
C LEU A 289 2.89 -16.29 15.33
N GLY A 290 3.69 -16.04 14.30
CA GLY A 290 3.50 -14.86 13.45
C GLY A 290 4.28 -14.90 12.15
N GLY A 291 4.46 -16.08 11.56
CA GLY A 291 5.05 -16.26 10.23
C GLY A 291 4.10 -15.84 9.10
N PRO A 292 4.57 -15.86 7.83
CA PRO A 292 3.80 -15.44 6.67
C PRO A 292 2.46 -16.18 6.54
N THR A 293 2.43 -17.48 6.82
CA THR A 293 1.18 -18.29 6.73
C THR A 293 0.11 -17.78 7.70
N VAL A 294 0.48 -17.42 8.93
CA VAL A 294 -0.45 -16.88 9.93
C VAL A 294 -1.03 -15.55 9.45
N HIS A 295 -0.17 -14.63 9.00
CA HIS A 295 -0.61 -13.29 8.65
C HIS A 295 -1.25 -13.18 7.27
N ALA A 296 -0.90 -14.04 6.34
CA ALA A 296 -1.52 -14.05 5.02
C ALA A 296 -2.84 -14.83 4.94
N ALA A 297 -3.10 -15.80 5.86
CA ALA A 297 -4.28 -16.65 5.75
C ALA A 297 -5.22 -16.59 6.95
N GLU A 298 -4.73 -16.26 8.17
CA GLU A 298 -5.54 -16.32 9.38
C GLU A 298 -5.85 -14.93 9.95
N SER A 299 -4.85 -14.03 10.07
CA SER A 299 -5.05 -12.70 10.63
C SER A 299 -5.34 -11.62 9.57
N GLY A 300 -4.97 -11.84 8.31
CA GLY A 300 -5.11 -10.86 7.23
C GLY A 300 -4.18 -9.65 7.34
N SER A 301 -3.16 -9.71 8.19
CA SER A 301 -2.23 -8.59 8.41
C SER A 301 -1.13 -8.50 7.35
N ALA A 302 -0.97 -9.50 6.50
CA ALA A 302 -0.07 -9.46 5.34
C ALA A 302 -0.90 -9.44 4.05
N ASP A 303 -0.57 -8.52 3.16
CA ASP A 303 -1.23 -8.39 1.85
C ASP A 303 -0.64 -9.34 0.82
N LEU A 304 0.69 -9.51 0.85
CA LEU A 304 1.46 -10.33 -0.08
C LEU A 304 2.54 -11.11 0.67
N VAL A 305 2.88 -12.26 0.13
CA VAL A 305 4.03 -13.07 0.57
C VAL A 305 4.98 -13.20 -0.60
N ALA A 306 6.27 -13.07 -0.35
CA ALA A 306 7.34 -13.21 -1.32
C ALA A 306 8.24 -14.38 -0.96
N ASP A 307 8.67 -15.16 -1.92
CA ASP A 307 9.58 -16.29 -1.72
C ASP A 307 10.99 -15.80 -1.30
N ASP A 308 11.41 -14.64 -1.82
CA ASP A 308 12.71 -14.04 -1.53
C ASP A 308 12.69 -12.49 -1.59
N GLU A 309 13.86 -11.88 -1.30
CA GLU A 309 14.02 -10.43 -1.28
C GLU A 309 13.87 -9.76 -2.67
N ARG A 310 14.10 -10.50 -3.77
CA ARG A 310 13.94 -9.99 -5.14
C ARG A 310 12.48 -9.94 -5.51
N GLU A 311 11.74 -11.00 -5.22
CA GLU A 311 10.31 -11.03 -5.44
C GLU A 311 9.59 -9.97 -4.59
N ALA A 312 10.02 -9.77 -3.34
CA ALA A 312 9.48 -8.71 -2.50
C ALA A 312 9.66 -7.31 -3.10
N ARG A 313 10.83 -7.05 -3.69
CA ARG A 313 11.11 -5.81 -4.42
C ARG A 313 10.18 -5.67 -5.64
N ASP A 314 10.01 -6.73 -6.42
CA ASP A 314 9.16 -6.71 -7.62
C ASP A 314 7.67 -6.54 -7.28
N LEU A 315 7.21 -7.16 -6.20
CA LEU A 315 5.86 -6.96 -5.67
C LEU A 315 5.63 -5.52 -5.20
N ALA A 316 6.61 -4.93 -4.50
CA ALA A 316 6.53 -3.53 -4.09
C ALA A 316 6.54 -2.56 -5.29
N ALA A 317 7.34 -2.83 -6.31
CA ALA A 317 7.35 -2.08 -7.57
C ALA A 317 5.99 -2.15 -8.26
N ARG A 318 5.42 -3.35 -8.31
CA ARG A 318 4.10 -3.58 -8.89
C ARG A 318 3.00 -2.87 -8.11
N LEU A 319 2.99 -2.93 -6.76
CA LEU A 319 2.09 -2.15 -5.91
C LEU A 319 2.20 -0.65 -6.21
N LEU A 320 3.42 -0.12 -6.16
CA LEU A 320 3.65 1.31 -6.37
C LEU A 320 3.20 1.76 -7.77
N SER A 321 3.22 0.87 -8.77
CA SER A 321 2.78 1.19 -10.14
C SER A 321 1.29 1.56 -10.25
N TYR A 322 0.45 1.15 -9.29
CA TYR A 322 -0.98 1.50 -9.26
C TYR A 322 -1.25 2.77 -8.45
N LEU A 323 -0.37 3.11 -7.52
CA LEU A 323 -0.58 4.16 -6.52
C LEU A 323 -0.04 5.52 -6.99
N PRO A 324 -0.69 6.64 -6.69
CA PRO A 324 -0.13 7.97 -6.90
C PRO A 324 1.03 8.24 -5.94
N ASP A 325 1.69 9.38 -6.08
CA ASP A 325 2.69 9.82 -5.09
C ASP A 325 2.05 10.21 -3.75
N SER A 326 0.86 10.76 -3.81
CA SER A 326 0.04 11.14 -2.64
C SER A 326 -1.44 11.16 -2.99
N ALA A 327 -2.30 11.30 -2.01
CA ALA A 327 -3.74 11.45 -2.18
C ALA A 327 -4.16 12.67 -3.02
N ASP A 328 -3.26 13.64 -3.19
CA ASP A 328 -3.51 14.86 -3.98
C ASP A 328 -3.04 14.70 -5.45
N ALA A 329 -2.54 13.53 -5.84
CA ALA A 329 -2.06 13.22 -7.19
C ALA A 329 -2.93 12.14 -7.86
N ASP A 330 -2.99 12.18 -9.18
CA ASP A 330 -3.72 11.16 -9.93
C ASP A 330 -2.95 9.82 -9.96
N PRO A 331 -3.65 8.67 -9.92
CA PRO A 331 -3.06 7.37 -10.14
C PRO A 331 -2.37 7.25 -11.52
N PRO A 332 -1.19 6.63 -11.61
CA PRO A 332 -0.42 6.58 -12.85
C PRO A 332 -1.10 5.69 -13.90
N ARG A 333 -1.33 6.25 -15.09
CA ARG A 333 -1.84 5.52 -16.26
C ARG A 333 -0.67 4.94 -17.07
N THR A 334 -0.92 3.80 -17.71
CA THR A 334 -0.03 3.18 -18.71
C THR A 334 -0.72 3.16 -20.07
N GLU A 335 -0.04 2.68 -21.09
CA GLU A 335 -0.69 2.29 -22.34
C GLU A 335 -1.64 1.12 -22.08
N GLY A 336 -2.85 1.16 -22.64
CA GLY A 336 -3.84 0.10 -22.51
C GLY A 336 -3.42 -1.16 -23.25
N ALA A 337 -3.77 -2.31 -22.71
CA ALA A 337 -3.52 -3.62 -23.31
C ALA A 337 -4.83 -4.42 -23.49
N PRO A 338 -4.94 -5.30 -24.49
CA PRO A 338 -6.07 -6.21 -24.57
C PRO A 338 -6.09 -7.16 -23.35
N PRO A 339 -7.25 -7.73 -23.00
CA PRO A 339 -7.32 -8.70 -21.91
C PRO A 339 -6.58 -10.00 -22.28
N ALA A 340 -6.15 -10.74 -21.26
CA ALA A 340 -5.43 -12.01 -21.43
C ALA A 340 -6.27 -13.06 -22.17
N ASN A 341 -7.57 -13.05 -21.95
CA ASN A 341 -8.54 -13.94 -22.58
C ASN A 341 -9.65 -13.12 -23.28
N SER A 342 -10.21 -13.65 -24.40
CA SER A 342 -11.26 -12.93 -25.14
C SER A 342 -12.52 -12.68 -24.29
N PRO A 343 -13.08 -11.46 -24.30
CA PRO A 343 -14.39 -11.18 -23.69
C PRO A 343 -15.52 -12.05 -24.23
N ASP A 344 -15.45 -12.52 -25.50
CA ASP A 344 -16.44 -13.42 -26.09
C ASP A 344 -16.66 -14.73 -25.28
N GLY A 345 -15.68 -15.10 -24.44
CA GLY A 345 -15.76 -16.29 -23.63
C GLY A 345 -16.39 -16.10 -22.24
N ILE A 346 -16.90 -14.94 -21.88
CA ILE A 346 -17.49 -14.65 -20.57
C ILE A 346 -18.63 -15.60 -20.24
N ASP A 347 -19.55 -15.86 -21.18
CA ASP A 347 -20.68 -16.81 -21.00
C ASP A 347 -20.22 -18.25 -20.74
N SER A 348 -19.04 -18.62 -21.21
CA SER A 348 -18.48 -19.97 -20.95
C SER A 348 -17.88 -20.11 -19.56
N VAL A 349 -17.49 -19.00 -18.94
CA VAL A 349 -16.92 -18.95 -17.58
C VAL A 349 -18.02 -18.91 -16.53
N VAL A 350 -19.04 -18.09 -16.72
CA VAL A 350 -20.16 -17.92 -15.78
C VAL A 350 -21.24 -18.96 -16.06
N PRO A 351 -21.37 -20.02 -15.21
CA PRO A 351 -22.33 -21.08 -15.49
C PRO A 351 -23.77 -20.60 -15.28
N GLU A 352 -24.70 -21.00 -16.16
CA GLU A 352 -26.13 -20.73 -16.02
C GLU A 352 -26.71 -21.30 -14.70
N ALA A 353 -26.22 -22.46 -14.26
CA ALA A 353 -26.71 -23.09 -13.02
C ALA A 353 -26.27 -22.31 -11.78
N PRO A 354 -27.19 -21.72 -10.98
CA PRO A 354 -26.85 -20.83 -9.86
C PRO A 354 -26.01 -21.49 -8.76
N ARG A 355 -26.06 -22.82 -8.64
CA ARG A 355 -25.31 -23.60 -7.63
C ARG A 355 -23.93 -24.02 -8.10
N LYS A 356 -23.60 -23.89 -9.38
CA LYS A 356 -22.30 -24.24 -9.90
C LYS A 356 -21.30 -23.10 -9.63
N GLY A 357 -20.24 -23.41 -8.85
CA GLY A 357 -19.12 -22.49 -8.62
C GLY A 357 -18.26 -22.32 -9.88
N TYR A 358 -17.58 -21.21 -9.97
CA TYR A 358 -16.54 -20.91 -10.97
C TYR A 358 -15.51 -19.98 -10.31
N ASP A 359 -14.32 -19.91 -10.86
CA ASP A 359 -13.30 -18.97 -10.39
C ASP A 359 -13.54 -17.59 -11.04
N VAL A 360 -13.77 -16.57 -10.22
CA VAL A 360 -14.03 -15.22 -10.74
C VAL A 360 -12.80 -14.60 -11.39
N ARG A 361 -11.60 -15.12 -11.14
CA ARG A 361 -10.37 -14.67 -11.80
C ARG A 361 -10.42 -14.91 -13.30
N ASP A 362 -11.04 -16.02 -13.73
CA ASP A 362 -11.25 -16.30 -15.16
C ASP A 362 -12.17 -15.26 -15.85
N LEU A 363 -13.06 -14.62 -15.10
CA LEU A 363 -13.87 -13.51 -15.57
C LEU A 363 -13.06 -12.21 -15.58
N ILE A 364 -12.30 -11.94 -14.52
CA ILE A 364 -11.42 -10.75 -14.42
C ILE A 364 -10.44 -10.72 -15.58
N ASP A 365 -9.78 -11.83 -15.91
CA ASP A 365 -8.82 -11.96 -17.03
C ASP A 365 -9.42 -11.69 -18.42
N ARG A 366 -10.76 -11.62 -18.54
CA ARG A 366 -11.49 -11.27 -19.76
C ARG A 366 -11.92 -9.80 -19.79
N ILE A 367 -11.78 -9.12 -18.68
CA ILE A 367 -12.20 -7.72 -18.52
C ILE A 367 -11.00 -6.79 -18.46
N VAL A 368 -10.01 -7.09 -17.62
CA VAL A 368 -8.87 -6.21 -17.38
C VAL A 368 -7.73 -6.43 -18.37
N ASP A 369 -6.79 -5.52 -18.43
CA ASP A 369 -5.60 -5.60 -19.26
C ASP A 369 -4.76 -6.84 -18.88
N ALA A 370 -4.20 -7.52 -19.86
CA ALA A 370 -3.34 -8.69 -19.63
C ALA A 370 -2.20 -8.35 -18.66
N ASP A 371 -1.86 -9.30 -17.79
CA ASP A 371 -0.77 -9.22 -16.80
C ASP A 371 -0.89 -8.06 -15.80
N SER A 372 -2.04 -7.37 -15.78
CA SER A 372 -2.24 -6.22 -14.89
C SER A 372 -2.83 -6.58 -13.53
N THR A 373 -3.30 -7.79 -13.28
CA THR A 373 -3.96 -8.15 -12.01
C THR A 373 -2.94 -8.39 -10.89
N LEU A 374 -3.04 -7.66 -9.79
CA LEU A 374 -2.32 -7.91 -8.53
C LEU A 374 -3.33 -8.14 -7.42
N GLU A 375 -3.57 -9.40 -7.09
CA GLU A 375 -4.49 -9.78 -6.02
C GLU A 375 -3.84 -9.60 -4.65
N LEU A 376 -4.56 -8.97 -3.72
CA LEU A 376 -4.15 -8.77 -2.33
C LEU A 376 -4.87 -9.73 -1.40
N LYS A 377 -4.18 -10.26 -0.39
CA LYS A 377 -4.72 -11.18 0.62
C LYS A 377 -5.44 -12.38 -0.01
N PRO A 378 -4.86 -13.11 -0.98
CA PRO A 378 -5.56 -14.17 -1.72
C PRO A 378 -6.03 -15.34 -0.84
N ALA A 379 -5.37 -15.60 0.28
CA ALA A 379 -5.70 -16.67 1.21
C ALA A 379 -6.65 -16.22 2.34
N TYR A 380 -6.68 -14.94 2.69
CA TYR A 380 -7.55 -14.40 3.73
C TYR A 380 -8.88 -13.94 3.13
N GLY A 381 -10.01 -14.29 3.76
CA GLY A 381 -11.34 -13.93 3.25
C GLY A 381 -11.52 -14.30 1.77
N ALA A 382 -11.13 -15.52 1.39
CA ALA A 382 -11.01 -15.96 0.00
C ALA A 382 -12.35 -16.03 -0.78
N GLU A 383 -13.46 -15.75 -0.13
CA GLU A 383 -14.79 -15.59 -0.73
C GLU A 383 -14.96 -14.28 -1.51
N ILE A 384 -14.04 -13.34 -1.32
CA ILE A 384 -13.94 -12.10 -2.07
C ILE A 384 -12.50 -11.96 -2.60
N VAL A 385 -12.38 -11.67 -3.87
CA VAL A 385 -11.13 -11.23 -4.52
C VAL A 385 -11.04 -9.71 -4.41
N THR A 386 -9.92 -9.21 -3.89
CA THR A 386 -9.54 -7.80 -3.93
C THR A 386 -8.25 -7.68 -4.73
N ALA A 387 -8.25 -6.90 -5.80
CA ALA A 387 -7.09 -6.80 -6.67
C ALA A 387 -6.96 -5.41 -7.28
N PHE A 388 -5.73 -4.92 -7.40
CA PHE A 388 -5.45 -3.88 -8.37
C PHE A 388 -5.36 -4.49 -9.76
N ALA A 389 -5.86 -3.77 -10.75
CA ALA A 389 -5.75 -4.14 -12.15
C ALA A 389 -5.71 -2.87 -13.03
N ARG A 390 -5.63 -3.07 -14.34
CA ARG A 390 -5.77 -1.96 -15.28
C ARG A 390 -6.90 -2.22 -16.26
N LEU A 391 -7.59 -1.17 -16.61
CA LEU A 391 -8.63 -1.20 -17.61
C LEU A 391 -8.32 -0.09 -18.64
N ASP A 392 -7.85 -0.48 -19.82
CA ASP A 392 -7.31 0.41 -20.83
C ASP A 392 -6.22 1.36 -20.26
N GLY A 393 -5.25 0.76 -19.54
CA GLY A 393 -4.14 1.44 -18.89
C GLY A 393 -4.48 2.21 -17.62
N ARG A 394 -5.76 2.41 -17.28
CA ARG A 394 -6.23 3.07 -16.06
C ARG A 394 -6.16 2.10 -14.88
N PRO A 395 -5.53 2.45 -13.75
CA PRO A 395 -5.64 1.67 -12.52
C PRO A 395 -7.09 1.58 -12.05
N VAL A 396 -7.52 0.39 -11.67
CA VAL A 396 -8.82 0.12 -11.07
C VAL A 396 -8.67 -0.86 -9.91
N GLY A 397 -9.45 -0.65 -8.85
CA GLY A 397 -9.61 -1.62 -7.77
C GLY A 397 -10.76 -2.56 -8.08
N VAL A 398 -10.50 -3.86 -8.12
CA VAL A 398 -11.51 -4.90 -8.37
C VAL A 398 -11.92 -5.51 -7.04
N VAL A 399 -13.23 -5.51 -6.76
CA VAL A 399 -13.85 -6.21 -5.64
C VAL A 399 -14.83 -7.23 -6.21
N ALA A 400 -14.51 -8.51 -6.15
CA ALA A 400 -15.30 -9.55 -6.81
C ALA A 400 -15.65 -10.69 -5.87
N ASN A 401 -16.91 -11.11 -5.81
CA ASN A 401 -17.27 -12.33 -5.10
C ASN A 401 -16.64 -13.54 -5.80
N GLN A 402 -16.17 -14.52 -5.01
CA GLN A 402 -15.54 -15.74 -5.50
C GLN A 402 -16.46 -16.97 -5.34
N PRO A 403 -17.28 -17.32 -6.35
CA PRO A 403 -18.25 -18.40 -6.24
C PRO A 403 -17.63 -19.78 -6.07
N ALA A 404 -16.36 -19.96 -6.43
CA ALA A 404 -15.62 -21.21 -6.15
C ALA A 404 -15.34 -21.41 -4.65
N LYS A 405 -15.41 -20.34 -3.84
CA LYS A 405 -15.20 -20.36 -2.39
C LYS A 405 -16.51 -20.05 -1.69
N ARG A 406 -17.04 -21.00 -0.94
CA ARG A 406 -18.29 -20.85 -0.14
C ARG A 406 -19.41 -20.14 -0.92
N ALA A 407 -19.52 -20.41 -2.23
CA ALA A 407 -20.50 -19.85 -3.16
C ALA A 407 -20.48 -18.30 -3.28
N GLY A 408 -19.40 -17.63 -2.90
CA GLY A 408 -19.27 -16.17 -2.89
C GLY A 408 -20.06 -15.50 -1.75
N ALA A 409 -20.47 -16.22 -0.71
CA ALA A 409 -21.11 -15.64 0.47
C ALA A 409 -20.11 -14.76 1.24
N ILE A 410 -20.58 -13.64 1.77
CA ILE A 410 -19.73 -12.70 2.50
C ILE A 410 -19.59 -13.16 3.95
N PHE A 411 -18.40 -13.57 4.33
CA PHE A 411 -18.00 -13.92 5.69
C PHE A 411 -17.35 -12.72 6.40
N PRO A 412 -17.17 -12.78 7.74
CA PRO A 412 -16.61 -11.66 8.49
C PRO A 412 -15.26 -11.16 7.96
N ASP A 413 -14.33 -12.07 7.68
CA ASP A 413 -12.98 -11.73 7.22
C ASP A 413 -12.98 -11.19 5.79
N ALA A 414 -13.84 -11.74 4.92
CA ALA A 414 -14.05 -11.23 3.56
C ALA A 414 -14.61 -9.79 3.57
N ALA A 415 -15.50 -9.49 4.52
CA ALA A 415 -16.06 -8.15 4.67
C ALA A 415 -15.01 -7.13 5.15
N GLU A 416 -14.13 -7.49 6.11
CA GLU A 416 -13.04 -6.63 6.56
C GLU A 416 -12.02 -6.38 5.45
N LYS A 417 -11.55 -7.44 4.78
CA LYS A 417 -10.66 -7.35 3.63
C LYS A 417 -11.16 -6.40 2.55
N ALA A 418 -12.43 -6.56 2.16
CA ALA A 418 -13.03 -5.71 1.15
C ALA A 418 -13.16 -4.25 1.61
N ALA A 419 -13.51 -4.01 2.88
CA ALA A 419 -13.60 -2.66 3.44
C ALA A 419 -12.26 -1.92 3.42
N GLU A 420 -11.19 -2.55 3.88
CA GLU A 420 -9.84 -2.00 3.86
C GLU A 420 -9.41 -1.65 2.44
N PHE A 421 -9.60 -2.58 1.50
CA PHE A 421 -9.23 -2.36 0.10
C PHE A 421 -10.01 -1.20 -0.55
N VAL A 422 -11.32 -1.10 -0.30
CA VAL A 422 -12.15 -0.01 -0.83
C VAL A 422 -11.70 1.34 -0.27
N TRP A 423 -11.41 1.44 1.04
CA TRP A 423 -10.91 2.68 1.63
C TRP A 423 -9.53 3.06 1.09
N THR A 424 -8.66 2.09 0.85
CA THR A 424 -7.34 2.34 0.25
C THR A 424 -7.47 2.85 -1.18
N CYS A 425 -8.34 2.24 -1.99
CA CYS A 425 -8.64 2.71 -3.35
C CYS A 425 -9.20 4.14 -3.33
N ASP A 426 -10.15 4.41 -2.44
CA ASP A 426 -10.76 5.74 -2.31
C ASP A 426 -9.75 6.81 -1.89
N ALA A 427 -8.89 6.49 -0.91
CA ALA A 427 -7.85 7.39 -0.43
C ALA A 427 -6.85 7.80 -1.52
N TYR A 428 -6.56 6.89 -2.46
CA TYR A 428 -5.58 7.11 -3.53
C TYR A 428 -6.21 7.36 -4.90
N GLY A 429 -7.49 7.71 -4.96
CA GLY A 429 -8.16 8.11 -6.20
C GLY A 429 -8.31 6.98 -7.24
N ILE A 430 -8.31 5.70 -6.81
CA ILE A 430 -8.40 4.54 -7.70
C ILE A 430 -9.86 4.14 -7.86
N PRO A 431 -10.44 4.22 -9.07
CA PRO A 431 -11.82 3.81 -9.34
C PRO A 431 -12.09 2.35 -9.00
N LEU A 432 -13.33 2.02 -8.64
CA LEU A 432 -13.73 0.70 -8.14
C LEU A 432 -14.64 -0.04 -9.12
N LEU A 433 -14.28 -1.28 -9.45
CA LEU A 433 -15.10 -2.23 -10.19
C LEU A 433 -15.59 -3.33 -9.24
N TYR A 434 -16.90 -3.40 -9.05
CA TYR A 434 -17.54 -4.46 -8.28
C TYR A 434 -18.13 -5.52 -9.22
N LEU A 435 -17.72 -6.78 -9.04
CA LEU A 435 -18.29 -7.93 -9.74
C LEU A 435 -19.12 -8.75 -8.74
N CYS A 436 -20.44 -8.56 -8.78
CA CYS A 436 -21.35 -9.10 -7.79
C CYS A 436 -21.89 -10.47 -8.20
N ASP A 437 -21.53 -11.52 -7.47
CA ASP A 437 -22.15 -12.86 -7.53
C ASP A 437 -22.19 -13.49 -6.13
N THR A 438 -23.12 -13.01 -5.30
CA THR A 438 -23.20 -13.41 -3.90
C THR A 438 -24.62 -13.80 -3.47
N PRO A 439 -24.78 -14.85 -2.65
CA PRO A 439 -26.04 -15.15 -1.98
C PRO A 439 -26.33 -14.21 -0.78
N GLY A 440 -25.43 -13.23 -0.50
CA GLY A 440 -25.50 -12.30 0.62
C GLY A 440 -24.47 -12.59 1.71
N PHE A 441 -24.66 -11.94 2.85
CA PHE A 441 -23.88 -12.24 4.06
C PHE A 441 -24.23 -13.61 4.60
N MET A 442 -23.21 -14.34 5.07
CA MET A 442 -23.42 -15.66 5.66
C MET A 442 -24.22 -15.55 6.96
N ALA A 443 -25.21 -16.41 7.12
CA ALA A 443 -26.03 -16.52 8.31
C ALA A 443 -25.70 -17.78 9.12
N GLY A 444 -25.66 -17.66 10.43
CA GLY A 444 -25.44 -18.81 11.32
C GLY A 444 -24.78 -18.42 12.63
N SER A 445 -24.95 -19.25 13.65
CA SER A 445 -24.44 -18.97 15.01
C SER A 445 -22.91 -18.81 15.10
N GLY A 446 -22.16 -19.45 14.18
CA GLY A 446 -20.71 -19.29 14.09
C GLY A 446 -20.33 -17.87 13.69
N VAL A 447 -20.77 -17.43 12.52
CA VAL A 447 -20.46 -16.10 11.97
C VAL A 447 -21.04 -14.95 12.80
N GLU A 448 -22.16 -15.18 13.51
CA GLU A 448 -22.68 -14.19 14.47
C GLU A 448 -21.69 -13.97 15.64
N LYS A 449 -21.07 -15.06 16.14
CA LYS A 449 -20.04 -14.98 17.19
C LYS A 449 -18.74 -14.38 16.69
N GLU A 450 -18.42 -14.55 15.41
CA GLU A 450 -17.28 -13.93 14.74
C GLU A 450 -17.53 -12.46 14.37
N GLY A 451 -18.75 -11.94 14.61
CA GLY A 451 -19.12 -10.55 14.44
C GLY A 451 -19.50 -10.16 13.02
N ILE A 452 -20.24 -10.99 12.30
CA ILE A 452 -20.64 -10.72 10.90
C ILE A 452 -21.36 -9.38 10.73
N LEU A 453 -22.22 -8.98 11.70
CA LEU A 453 -22.89 -7.68 11.63
C LEU A 453 -21.91 -6.52 11.79
N GLU A 454 -20.95 -6.64 12.71
CA GLU A 454 -19.97 -5.59 12.99
C GLU A 454 -18.94 -5.46 11.88
N LYS A 455 -18.41 -6.58 11.39
CA LYS A 455 -17.46 -6.60 10.27
C LYS A 455 -18.16 -6.31 8.94
N GLY A 456 -19.36 -6.83 8.73
CA GLY A 456 -20.16 -6.58 7.54
C GLY A 456 -20.55 -5.12 7.36
N LYS A 457 -20.87 -4.39 8.46
CA LYS A 457 -21.13 -2.95 8.36
C LYS A 457 -19.93 -2.16 7.85
N LYS A 458 -18.67 -2.62 8.12
CA LYS A 458 -17.46 -1.93 7.61
C LYS A 458 -17.43 -1.93 6.09
N MET A 459 -17.72 -3.07 5.45
CA MET A 459 -17.80 -3.15 4.00
C MET A 459 -18.90 -2.27 3.42
N ILE A 460 -20.08 -2.27 4.06
CA ILE A 460 -21.21 -1.40 3.68
C ILE A 460 -20.81 0.09 3.83
N TYR A 461 -20.13 0.46 4.90
CA TYR A 461 -19.63 1.82 5.10
C TYR A 461 -18.58 2.22 4.06
N ALA A 462 -17.65 1.32 3.74
CA ALA A 462 -16.64 1.57 2.72
C ALA A 462 -17.30 1.84 1.37
N ALA A 463 -18.22 0.97 0.93
CA ALA A 463 -18.96 1.15 -0.32
C ALA A 463 -19.76 2.46 -0.36
N ALA A 464 -20.37 2.86 0.78
CA ALA A 464 -21.18 4.09 0.89
C ALA A 464 -20.33 5.37 0.96
N SER A 465 -19.13 5.31 1.53
CA SER A 465 -18.26 6.48 1.75
C SER A 465 -17.23 6.70 0.64
N ALA A 466 -17.05 5.74 -0.26
CA ALA A 466 -16.13 5.88 -1.37
C ALA A 466 -16.60 6.97 -2.35
N THR A 467 -15.69 7.92 -2.63
CA THR A 467 -15.92 9.08 -3.49
C THR A 467 -15.42 8.88 -4.92
N VAL A 468 -14.53 7.93 -5.12
CA VAL A 468 -14.05 7.55 -6.47
C VAL A 468 -15.17 6.97 -7.34
N PRO A 469 -15.07 7.07 -8.68
CA PRO A 469 -16.03 6.43 -9.58
C PRO A 469 -16.16 4.93 -9.32
N LYS A 470 -17.40 4.45 -9.24
CA LYS A 470 -17.75 3.05 -8.97
C LYS A 470 -18.62 2.49 -10.09
N GLN A 471 -18.29 1.28 -10.54
CA GLN A 471 -19.14 0.50 -11.46
C GLN A 471 -19.51 -0.81 -10.76
N CYS A 472 -20.80 -1.14 -10.74
CA CYS A 472 -21.28 -2.42 -10.22
C CYS A 472 -21.80 -3.28 -11.37
N VAL A 473 -21.30 -4.51 -11.51
CA VAL A 473 -21.77 -5.50 -12.46
C VAL A 473 -22.43 -6.64 -11.71
N VAL A 474 -23.73 -6.82 -11.88
CA VAL A 474 -24.44 -8.01 -11.40
C VAL A 474 -24.14 -9.15 -12.37
N VAL A 475 -23.19 -10.00 -11.97
CA VAL A 475 -22.72 -11.12 -12.80
C VAL A 475 -23.77 -12.25 -12.82
N ARG A 476 -24.29 -12.64 -11.64
CA ARG A 476 -25.31 -13.67 -11.52
C ARG A 476 -26.23 -13.43 -10.32
N LYS A 477 -25.78 -13.64 -9.07
CA LYS A 477 -26.59 -13.47 -7.86
C LYS A 477 -26.23 -12.16 -7.16
N ALA A 478 -27.23 -11.39 -6.78
CA ALA A 478 -27.08 -10.20 -5.95
C ALA A 478 -28.16 -10.20 -4.86
N TYR A 479 -27.95 -11.01 -3.79
CA TYR A 479 -29.00 -11.27 -2.82
C TYR A 479 -28.77 -10.53 -1.49
N GLY A 480 -29.89 -10.09 -0.91
CA GLY A 480 -29.95 -9.44 0.40
C GLY A 480 -29.08 -8.21 0.51
N ALA A 481 -28.51 -7.97 1.68
CA ALA A 481 -27.59 -6.85 1.89
C ALA A 481 -26.23 -7.03 1.18
N GLY A 482 -25.98 -8.19 0.58
CA GLY A 482 -24.78 -8.42 -0.25
C GLY A 482 -24.70 -7.45 -1.43
N ILE A 483 -25.82 -7.14 -2.09
CA ILE A 483 -25.81 -6.14 -3.18
C ILE A 483 -25.42 -4.74 -2.68
N TYR A 484 -25.75 -4.39 -1.45
CA TYR A 484 -25.38 -3.11 -0.86
C TYR A 484 -23.87 -3.06 -0.57
N ALA A 485 -23.34 -4.12 -0.01
CA ALA A 485 -21.90 -4.28 0.23
C ALA A 485 -21.07 -4.26 -1.07
N MET A 486 -21.65 -4.77 -2.16
CA MET A 486 -21.06 -4.76 -3.51
C MET A 486 -21.43 -3.49 -4.32
N SER A 487 -21.75 -2.38 -3.65
CA SER A 487 -22.05 -1.08 -4.26
C SER A 487 -23.13 -1.14 -5.35
N GLY A 488 -24.22 -1.88 -5.09
CA GLY A 488 -25.36 -1.94 -6.02
C GLY A 488 -26.15 -0.61 -6.08
N PRO A 489 -27.29 -0.57 -6.75
CA PRO A 489 -28.00 0.67 -7.17
C PRO A 489 -28.23 1.70 -6.06
N ALA A 490 -28.50 1.25 -4.84
CA ALA A 490 -28.76 2.14 -3.69
C ALA A 490 -27.50 2.77 -3.08
N TYR A 491 -26.30 2.40 -3.55
CA TYR A 491 -25.00 2.86 -3.05
C TYR A 491 -24.28 3.80 -4.01
N ASP A 492 -25.07 4.39 -4.89
CA ASP A 492 -24.65 5.47 -5.79
C ASP A 492 -23.40 5.14 -6.62
N PRO A 493 -23.35 3.96 -7.30
CA PRO A 493 -22.36 3.75 -8.35
C PRO A 493 -22.71 4.62 -9.56
N GLU A 494 -21.73 4.97 -10.38
CA GLU A 494 -21.95 5.69 -11.63
C GLU A 494 -22.79 4.86 -12.61
N SER A 495 -22.70 3.52 -12.50
CA SER A 495 -23.62 2.62 -13.20
C SER A 495 -23.74 1.28 -12.48
N THR A 496 -24.94 0.72 -12.56
CA THR A 496 -25.21 -0.69 -12.25
C THR A 496 -25.53 -1.42 -13.54
N LEU A 497 -24.62 -2.28 -13.96
CA LEU A 497 -24.76 -3.14 -15.12
C LEU A 497 -25.15 -4.55 -14.69
N ALA A 498 -25.75 -5.32 -15.60
CA ALA A 498 -26.00 -6.74 -15.35
C ALA A 498 -25.65 -7.59 -16.58
N LEU A 499 -25.16 -8.80 -16.34
CA LEU A 499 -25.14 -9.85 -17.36
C LEU A 499 -26.53 -10.49 -17.50
N PRO A 500 -26.87 -11.09 -18.66
CA PRO A 500 -28.22 -11.58 -18.94
C PRO A 500 -28.75 -12.63 -17.94
N GLY A 501 -27.87 -13.35 -17.25
CA GLY A 501 -28.23 -14.33 -16.21
C GLY A 501 -28.28 -13.78 -14.78
N GLY A 502 -28.24 -12.45 -14.62
CA GLY A 502 -28.25 -11.81 -13.32
C GLY A 502 -29.61 -11.88 -12.62
N GLU A 503 -29.58 -11.91 -11.29
CA GLU A 503 -30.78 -11.90 -10.42
C GLU A 503 -30.53 -10.97 -9.23
N ILE A 504 -31.50 -10.08 -8.96
CA ILE A 504 -31.48 -9.20 -7.77
C ILE A 504 -32.65 -9.56 -6.88
N ALA A 505 -32.41 -10.00 -5.64
CA ALA A 505 -33.44 -10.48 -4.74
C ALA A 505 -33.13 -10.21 -3.27
N ILE A 506 -34.14 -10.26 -2.40
CA ILE A 506 -33.96 -10.26 -0.95
C ILE A 506 -33.25 -11.54 -0.51
N MET A 507 -33.57 -12.66 -1.11
CA MET A 507 -32.97 -13.99 -0.85
C MET A 507 -33.14 -14.90 -2.05
N GLY A 508 -32.38 -15.99 -2.12
CA GLY A 508 -32.50 -16.96 -3.20
C GLY A 508 -33.87 -17.66 -3.24
N PRO A 509 -34.29 -18.21 -4.42
CA PRO A 509 -35.62 -18.78 -4.62
C PRO A 509 -36.04 -19.83 -3.60
N GLU A 510 -35.15 -20.76 -3.26
CA GLU A 510 -35.43 -21.82 -2.27
C GLU A 510 -35.73 -21.27 -0.88
N ALA A 511 -34.93 -20.29 -0.43
CA ALA A 511 -35.14 -19.65 0.87
C ALA A 511 -36.44 -18.84 0.88
N ALA A 512 -36.75 -18.12 -0.20
CA ALA A 512 -37.97 -17.33 -0.34
C ALA A 512 -39.22 -18.22 -0.30
N ILE A 513 -39.23 -19.33 -1.03
CA ILE A 513 -40.35 -20.27 -1.04
C ILE A 513 -40.57 -20.91 0.33
N ASN A 514 -39.50 -21.30 1.00
CA ASN A 514 -39.58 -21.82 2.36
C ASN A 514 -40.08 -20.76 3.36
N ALA A 515 -39.62 -19.53 3.25
CA ALA A 515 -40.02 -18.47 4.15
C ALA A 515 -41.52 -18.09 4.01
N VAL A 516 -42.02 -18.03 2.75
CA VAL A 516 -43.35 -17.52 2.45
C VAL A 516 -44.40 -18.64 2.32
N HIS A 517 -44.02 -19.78 1.74
CA HIS A 517 -44.97 -20.84 1.34
C HIS A 517 -44.84 -22.16 2.10
N ALA A 518 -43.98 -22.27 3.12
CA ALA A 518 -43.74 -23.49 3.88
C ALA A 518 -45.07 -24.17 4.36
N ARG A 519 -45.98 -23.35 4.92
CA ARG A 519 -47.27 -23.87 5.42
C ARG A 519 -48.18 -24.38 4.29
N LYS A 520 -48.20 -23.71 3.14
CA LYS A 520 -48.96 -24.10 1.97
C LYS A 520 -48.43 -25.42 1.40
N LEU A 521 -47.13 -25.53 1.25
CA LEU A 521 -46.47 -26.72 0.74
C LEU A 521 -46.63 -27.93 1.70
N ALA A 522 -46.55 -27.68 3.00
CA ALA A 522 -46.77 -28.72 4.02
C ALA A 522 -48.22 -29.25 4.08
N ALA A 523 -49.19 -28.48 3.56
CA ALA A 523 -50.59 -28.92 3.49
C ALA A 523 -50.91 -29.77 2.25
N ILE A 524 -49.97 -29.96 1.34
CA ILE A 524 -50.13 -30.84 0.17
C ILE A 524 -49.61 -32.23 0.54
N ASP A 525 -50.52 -33.20 0.63
CA ASP A 525 -50.19 -34.57 1.05
C ASP A 525 -49.45 -35.38 -0.04
N ASP A 526 -49.82 -35.17 -1.31
CA ASP A 526 -49.17 -35.82 -2.44
C ASP A 526 -47.78 -35.25 -2.72
N PRO A 527 -46.70 -36.06 -2.63
CA PRO A 527 -45.36 -35.59 -2.88
C PRO A 527 -45.13 -35.02 -4.31
N ASP A 528 -45.78 -35.60 -5.31
CA ASP A 528 -45.63 -35.20 -6.70
C ASP A 528 -46.38 -33.85 -6.96
N GLU A 529 -47.54 -33.68 -6.33
CA GLU A 529 -48.26 -32.38 -6.39
C GLU A 529 -47.49 -31.31 -5.66
N ARG A 530 -46.91 -31.62 -4.49
CA ARG A 530 -46.07 -30.70 -3.73
C ARG A 530 -44.84 -30.26 -4.54
N ALA A 531 -44.15 -31.17 -5.20
CA ALA A 531 -43.00 -30.87 -6.04
C ALA A 531 -43.36 -29.97 -7.23
N ARG A 532 -44.51 -30.23 -7.87
CA ARG A 532 -45.02 -29.38 -8.98
C ARG A 532 -45.34 -27.97 -8.50
N GLU A 533 -45.98 -27.85 -7.34
CA GLU A 533 -46.32 -26.52 -6.79
C GLU A 533 -45.07 -25.75 -6.32
N GLU A 534 -44.12 -26.45 -5.75
CA GLU A 534 -42.81 -25.86 -5.38
C GLU A 534 -42.09 -25.33 -6.62
N GLU A 535 -42.01 -26.10 -7.71
CA GLU A 535 -41.37 -25.64 -8.95
C GLU A 535 -42.11 -24.48 -9.58
N ARG A 536 -43.44 -24.51 -9.58
CA ARG A 536 -44.28 -23.38 -10.09
C ARG A 536 -44.00 -22.09 -9.32
N LEU A 537 -43.92 -22.17 -7.97
CA LEU A 537 -43.60 -21.02 -7.12
C LEU A 537 -42.17 -20.52 -7.35
N ARG A 538 -41.22 -21.45 -7.59
CA ARG A 538 -39.83 -21.12 -7.90
C ARG A 538 -39.71 -20.37 -9.22
N GLU A 539 -40.42 -20.82 -10.26
CA GLU A 539 -40.45 -20.14 -11.56
C GLU A 539 -41.11 -18.76 -11.47
N GLU A 540 -42.19 -18.64 -10.67
CA GLU A 540 -42.88 -17.36 -10.45
C GLU A 540 -41.95 -16.36 -9.76
N TYR A 541 -41.23 -16.80 -8.71
CA TYR A 541 -40.26 -15.97 -7.98
C TYR A 541 -39.09 -15.53 -8.88
N ARG A 542 -38.57 -16.45 -9.74
CA ARG A 542 -37.47 -16.11 -10.66
C ARG A 542 -37.84 -15.02 -11.64
N ARG A 543 -39.09 -14.97 -12.12
CA ARG A 543 -39.54 -13.89 -13.01
C ARG A 543 -39.54 -12.53 -12.34
N ASP A 544 -39.77 -12.47 -11.03
CA ASP A 544 -39.82 -11.22 -10.30
C ASP A 544 -38.43 -10.67 -10.00
N VAL A 545 -37.38 -11.51 -9.94
CA VAL A 545 -36.03 -11.16 -9.58
C VAL A 545 -35.06 -11.10 -10.76
N ASP A 546 -35.53 -11.43 -11.95
CA ASP A 546 -34.80 -11.41 -13.22
C ASP A 546 -34.35 -10.01 -13.61
N VAL A 547 -33.13 -9.86 -14.15
CA VAL A 547 -32.58 -8.55 -14.53
C VAL A 547 -33.38 -7.81 -15.58
N HIS A 548 -34.13 -8.50 -16.48
CA HIS A 548 -35.00 -7.83 -17.42
C HIS A 548 -36.18 -7.14 -16.71
N ARG A 549 -36.69 -7.75 -15.66
CA ARG A 549 -37.64 -7.11 -14.76
C ARG A 549 -37.04 -5.89 -14.09
N MET A 550 -35.82 -6.04 -13.54
CA MET A 550 -35.10 -4.96 -12.89
C MET A 550 -34.78 -3.80 -13.84
N ALA A 551 -34.40 -4.08 -15.09
CA ALA A 551 -34.19 -3.07 -16.10
C ALA A 551 -35.50 -2.36 -16.50
N SER A 552 -36.62 -3.10 -16.59
CA SER A 552 -37.94 -2.54 -16.88
C SER A 552 -38.41 -1.58 -15.79
N GLU A 553 -38.00 -1.77 -14.54
CA GLU A 553 -38.32 -0.88 -13.41
C GLU A 553 -37.22 0.18 -13.17
N VAL A 554 -36.21 0.26 -14.07
CA VAL A 554 -35.07 1.20 -13.96
C VAL A 554 -34.28 1.02 -12.66
N VAL A 555 -34.19 -0.23 -12.18
CA VAL A 555 -33.32 -0.58 -11.01
C VAL A 555 -31.86 -0.70 -11.42
N ILE A 556 -31.60 -1.16 -12.65
CA ILE A 556 -30.26 -1.22 -13.26
C ILE A 556 -30.24 -0.34 -14.53
N ASP A 557 -29.04 0.12 -14.88
CA ASP A 557 -28.85 1.03 -16.01
C ASP A 557 -28.86 0.29 -17.35
N GLU A 558 -28.26 -0.92 -17.40
CA GLU A 558 -28.16 -1.67 -18.66
C GLU A 558 -27.95 -3.18 -18.41
N ILE A 559 -28.51 -3.99 -19.32
CA ILE A 559 -28.15 -5.41 -19.46
C ILE A 559 -27.14 -5.50 -20.59
N VAL A 560 -25.92 -5.85 -20.28
CA VAL A 560 -24.78 -5.79 -21.20
C VAL A 560 -24.54 -7.17 -21.81
N PRO A 561 -24.43 -7.28 -23.17
CA PRO A 561 -23.95 -8.51 -23.78
C PRO A 561 -22.55 -8.84 -23.23
N PRO A 562 -22.30 -10.09 -22.75
CA PRO A 562 -21.03 -10.44 -22.12
C PRO A 562 -19.79 -10.08 -22.92
N SER A 563 -19.82 -10.24 -24.24
CA SER A 563 -18.71 -9.91 -25.14
C SER A 563 -18.36 -8.42 -25.21
N THR A 564 -19.28 -7.52 -24.84
CA THR A 564 -19.08 -6.06 -24.86
C THR A 564 -18.84 -5.47 -23.47
N LEU A 565 -18.84 -6.29 -22.42
CA LEU A 565 -18.74 -5.82 -21.03
C LEU A 565 -17.49 -4.97 -20.79
N ARG A 566 -16.32 -5.40 -21.32
CA ARG A 566 -15.08 -4.63 -21.19
C ARG A 566 -15.22 -3.24 -21.81
N ASP A 567 -15.71 -3.15 -23.04
CA ASP A 567 -15.80 -1.88 -23.76
C ASP A 567 -16.79 -0.92 -23.07
N GLU A 568 -17.89 -1.44 -22.54
CA GLU A 568 -18.83 -0.67 -21.71
C GLU A 568 -18.15 -0.13 -20.45
N LEU A 569 -17.39 -0.96 -19.73
CA LEU A 569 -16.68 -0.53 -18.53
C LEU A 569 -15.63 0.53 -18.83
N VAL A 570 -14.81 0.35 -19.90
CA VAL A 570 -13.83 1.35 -20.35
C VAL A 570 -14.52 2.67 -20.63
N SER A 571 -15.58 2.66 -21.44
CA SER A 571 -16.30 3.87 -21.82
C SER A 571 -16.89 4.60 -20.62
N ARG A 572 -17.46 3.88 -19.66
CA ARG A 572 -18.06 4.46 -18.45
C ARG A 572 -17.03 5.01 -17.50
N PHE A 573 -15.94 4.29 -17.22
CA PHE A 573 -14.85 4.81 -16.38
C PHE A 573 -14.19 6.04 -16.99
N ASP A 574 -14.05 6.13 -18.32
CA ASP A 574 -13.53 7.32 -18.97
C ASP A 574 -14.51 8.49 -18.90
N PHE A 575 -15.80 8.24 -19.10
CA PHE A 575 -16.82 9.29 -19.02
C PHE A 575 -16.95 9.87 -17.61
N TYR A 576 -16.92 9.03 -16.58
CA TYR A 576 -17.10 9.42 -15.19
C TYR A 576 -15.77 9.73 -14.48
N ALA A 577 -14.63 9.79 -15.19
CA ALA A 577 -13.30 9.99 -14.60
C ALA A 577 -13.17 11.28 -13.77
N THR A 578 -13.98 12.28 -14.07
CA THR A 578 -13.98 13.59 -13.40
C THR A 578 -15.17 13.79 -12.45
N THR A 579 -15.87 12.71 -12.12
CA THR A 579 -16.99 12.78 -11.17
C THR A 579 -16.45 13.10 -9.77
N GLU A 580 -16.93 14.17 -9.19
CA GLU A 580 -16.68 14.54 -7.80
C GLU A 580 -17.94 14.27 -6.97
N LYS A 581 -17.79 13.54 -5.86
CA LYS A 581 -18.90 13.27 -4.93
C LYS A 581 -18.74 14.12 -3.68
N ASP A 582 -19.71 15.00 -3.44
CA ASP A 582 -19.78 15.80 -2.21
C ASP A 582 -20.53 15.02 -1.11
N LEU A 583 -19.78 14.45 -0.19
CA LEU A 583 -20.34 13.73 0.95
C LEU A 583 -20.62 14.68 2.12
N PRO A 584 -21.63 14.38 2.98
CA PRO A 584 -21.89 15.17 4.15
C PRO A 584 -20.64 15.31 5.04
N GLY A 585 -20.30 16.57 5.39
CA GLY A 585 -19.18 16.87 6.28
C GLY A 585 -19.35 16.17 7.62
N LYS A 586 -18.31 15.44 8.05
CA LYS A 586 -18.27 14.73 9.33
C LYS A 586 -17.15 15.27 10.20
N LYS A 587 -17.34 15.32 11.52
CA LYS A 587 -16.25 15.68 12.45
C LYS A 587 -15.10 14.68 12.42
N HIS A 588 -15.42 13.41 12.24
CA HIS A 588 -14.51 12.29 12.00
C HIS A 588 -14.95 11.56 10.75
N GLY A 589 -14.12 10.70 10.20
CA GLY A 589 -14.49 9.74 9.17
C GLY A 589 -15.60 8.79 9.65
N THR A 590 -15.86 7.74 8.91
CA THR A 590 -16.81 6.70 9.32
C THR A 590 -16.37 6.06 10.63
N ILE A 591 -17.29 5.97 11.60
CA ILE A 591 -17.05 5.27 12.86
C ILE A 591 -17.30 3.78 12.63
N ILE A 592 -16.27 2.99 12.78
CA ILE A 592 -16.25 1.55 12.51
C ILE A 592 -15.96 0.72 13.75
#